data_c6960c890c99d776cd1b417abf33b528
#
_entry.id   c6960c890c99d776cd1b417abf33b528
#
_cell.length_a   1.000
_cell.length_b   1.000
_cell.length_c   1.000
_cell.angle_alpha   90.00
_cell.angle_beta   90.00
_cell.angle_gamma   90.00
#
_symmetry.space_group_name_H-M   'P 1'
#
loop_
_entity.id
_entity.type
_entity.pdbx_description
1 polymer ?
#
loop_
_entity_poly.entity_id
_entity_poly.type
_entity_poly.pdbx_seq_one_letter_code
_entity_poly.pdbx_strand_id
1 'polypeptide(L)' 'PDTKIRVEAAKALGSIGTEYAKTYLLHRLNAEQDETVKTAIKEALHTLAAHH' A
#
# COMPACT_ATOMS: atom_id res chain seq x y z
N PRO A 1 -4.01 -14.59 6.67
CA PRO A 1 -4.52 -13.40 6.17
C PRO A 1 -5.25 -12.52 7.12
N ASP A 2 -4.46 -11.83 7.88
CA ASP A 2 -4.97 -10.86 8.80
C ASP A 2 -5.05 -9.52 8.09
N THR A 3 -6.28 -9.03 7.90
CA THR A 3 -6.51 -7.76 7.22
C THR A 3 -5.74 -6.63 7.88
N LYS A 4 -5.71 -6.61 9.20
CA LYS A 4 -5.01 -5.57 9.94
C LYS A 4 -3.52 -5.56 9.63
N ILE A 5 -2.92 -6.73 9.55
CA ILE A 5 -1.49 -6.83 9.24
C ILE A 5 -1.23 -6.30 7.83
N ARG A 6 -2.10 -6.63 6.88
CA ARG A 6 -1.92 -6.15 5.52
C ARG A 6 -2.08 -4.63 5.41
N VAL A 7 -3.01 -4.06 6.18
CA VAL A 7 -3.18 -2.61 6.23
C VAL A 7 -1.92 -1.94 6.79
N GLU A 8 -1.39 -2.49 7.88
CA GLU A 8 -0.18 -1.94 8.49
C GLU A 8 1.02 -2.04 7.57
N ALA A 9 1.12 -3.15 6.84
CA ALA A 9 2.20 -3.33 5.87
C ALA A 9 2.13 -2.28 4.76
N ALA A 10 0.92 -1.99 4.26
CA ALA A 10 0.74 -0.97 3.23
C ALA A 10 1.15 0.41 3.75
N LYS A 11 0.76 0.73 4.98
CA LYS A 11 1.13 2.01 5.58
C LYS A 11 2.64 2.14 5.73
N ALA A 12 3.29 1.07 6.18
CA ALA A 12 4.73 1.08 6.35
C ALA A 12 5.45 1.29 5.02
N LEU A 13 4.99 0.63 3.97
CA LEU A 13 5.59 0.78 2.65
C LEU A 13 5.39 2.20 2.11
N GLY A 14 4.21 2.78 2.37
CA GLY A 14 3.95 4.16 1.98
C GLY A 14 4.92 5.12 2.66
N SER A 15 5.26 4.85 3.91
CA SER A 15 6.21 5.66 4.67
C SER A 15 7.63 5.56 4.15
N ILE A 16 8.02 4.38 3.65
CA ILE A 16 9.37 4.18 3.13
C ILE A 16 9.63 5.02 1.89
N GLY A 17 8.63 5.14 1.02
CA GLY A 17 8.70 6.06 -0.10
C GLY A 17 9.66 5.71 -1.21
N THR A 18 9.93 4.43 -1.46
CA THR A 18 10.83 4.00 -2.54
C THR A 18 10.04 3.54 -3.76
N GLU A 19 10.71 3.52 -4.92
CA GLU A 19 10.11 2.99 -6.15
C GLU A 19 9.74 1.53 -5.99
N TYR A 20 10.55 0.81 -5.25
CA TYR A 20 10.29 -0.59 -4.99
C TYR A 20 8.99 -0.77 -4.22
N ALA A 21 8.78 0.07 -3.19
CA ALA A 21 7.56 0.03 -2.42
C ALA A 21 6.33 0.35 -3.29
N LYS A 22 6.46 1.32 -4.19
CA LYS A 22 5.40 1.69 -5.10
C LYS A 22 5.00 0.51 -6.00
N THR A 23 5.99 -0.15 -6.58
CA THR A 23 5.76 -1.30 -7.45
C THR A 23 5.06 -2.43 -6.68
N TYR A 24 5.54 -2.69 -5.47
CA TYR A 24 4.95 -3.72 -4.63
C TYR A 24 3.49 -3.39 -4.31
N LEU A 25 3.22 -2.14 -3.95
CA LEU A 25 1.85 -1.74 -3.60
C LEU A 25 0.90 -1.86 -4.78
N LEU A 26 1.36 -1.48 -5.98
CA LEU A 26 0.54 -1.62 -7.17
C LEU A 26 0.20 -3.08 -7.44
N HIS A 27 1.18 -3.96 -7.26
CA HIS A 27 0.99 -5.39 -7.45
C HIS A 27 -0.04 -5.92 -6.43
N ARG A 28 0.09 -5.50 -5.17
CA ARG A 28 -0.83 -5.94 -4.12
C ARG A 28 -2.24 -5.41 -4.35
N LEU A 29 -2.37 -4.20 -4.86
CA LEU A 29 -3.68 -3.62 -5.13
C LEU A 29 -4.45 -4.48 -6.12
N ASN A 30 -3.77 -4.97 -7.16
CA ASN A 30 -4.39 -5.85 -8.14
C ASN A 30 -4.84 -7.18 -7.55
N ALA A 31 -4.09 -7.70 -6.59
CA ALA A 31 -4.35 -9.01 -6.01
C ALA A 31 -5.31 -8.97 -4.83
N GLU A 32 -5.44 -7.80 -4.19
CA GLU A 32 -6.21 -7.68 -2.96
C GLU A 32 -7.70 -7.64 -3.23
N GLN A 33 -8.48 -8.35 -2.40
CA GLN A 33 -9.93 -8.38 -2.54
C GLN A 33 -10.65 -7.66 -1.41
N ASP A 34 -9.96 -7.42 -0.31
CA ASP A 34 -10.54 -6.75 0.84
C ASP A 34 -10.53 -5.24 0.63
N GLU A 35 -11.70 -4.61 0.72
CA GLU A 35 -11.82 -3.17 0.44
C GLU A 35 -11.05 -2.31 1.43
N THR A 36 -10.98 -2.74 2.69
CA THR A 36 -10.22 -1.99 3.69
C THR A 36 -8.74 -1.96 3.34
N VAL A 37 -8.21 -3.10 2.91
CA VAL A 37 -6.81 -3.19 2.51
C VAL A 37 -6.57 -2.41 1.23
N LYS A 38 -7.50 -2.50 0.27
CA LYS A 38 -7.36 -1.74 -0.98
C LYS A 38 -7.31 -0.24 -0.71
N THR A 39 -8.14 0.24 0.21
CA THR A 39 -8.15 1.65 0.57
C THR A 39 -6.81 2.06 1.18
N ALA A 40 -6.27 1.23 2.07
CA ALA A 40 -4.98 1.52 2.69
C ALA A 40 -3.87 1.56 1.65
N ILE A 41 -3.90 0.64 0.68
CA ILE A 41 -2.90 0.62 -0.39
C ILE A 41 -3.01 1.87 -1.25
N LYS A 42 -4.23 2.27 -1.60
CA LYS A 42 -4.45 3.48 -2.39
C LYS A 42 -3.92 4.71 -1.67
N GLU A 43 -4.15 4.79 -0.36
CA GLU A 43 -3.66 5.90 0.44
C GLU A 43 -2.14 5.91 0.49
N ALA A 44 -1.53 4.74 0.63
CA ALA A 44 -0.08 4.63 0.64
C ALA A 44 0.51 5.08 -0.70
N LEU A 45 -0.11 4.68 -1.80
CA LEU A 45 0.32 5.09 -3.14
C LEU A 45 0.20 6.60 -3.30
N HIS A 46 -0.88 7.17 -2.77
CA HIS A 46 -1.06 8.62 -2.84
C HIS A 46 0.02 9.34 -2.07
N THR A 47 0.38 8.82 -0.89
CA THR A 47 1.46 9.38 -0.08
C THR A 47 2.79 9.34 -0.83
N LEU A 48 3.07 8.21 -1.49
CA LEU A 48 4.30 8.08 -2.28
C LEU A 48 4.33 9.08 -3.42
N ALA A 49 3.21 9.29 -4.08
CA ALA A 49 3.14 10.24 -5.19
C ALA A 49 3.36 11.68 -4.72
N ALA A 50 3.00 11.98 -3.47
CA ALA A 50 3.16 13.32 -2.92
C ALA A 50 4.58 13.58 -2.41
N HIS A 51 5.37 12.52 -2.24
CA HIS A 51 6.74 12.62 -1.71
C HIS A 51 7.76 12.40 -2.82
N HIS A 52 8.12 13.43 -3.48
CA HIS A 52 9.17 13.31 -4.48
C HIS A 52 10.40 13.99 -4.03
#